data_929dfc5041b31f257659a0602b12420f
#
_entry.id   929dfc5041b31f257659a0602b12420f
#
_cell.length_a   1.000
_cell.length_b   1.000
_cell.length_c   1.000
_cell.angle_alpha   90.00
_cell.angle_beta   90.00
_cell.angle_gamma   90.00
#
_symmetry.space_group_name_H-M   'P 1'
#
loop_
_entity.id
_entity.type
_entity.pdbx_description
1 polymer ?
#
loop_
_entity_poly.entity_id
_entity_poly.type
_entity_poly.pdbx_seq_one_letter_code
_entity_poly.pdbx_strand_id
1 'polypeptide(L)'
;PGLKQTIFQYKNGFLTFMPIKSHIRTIPHYPHHGIMFRDITTLLKDPVGLRTTIQEISKRYLDIQINKVVGIESRGFIIGAPVAYQLGLGFVPIRKPNKLPAETIGRDYQLEYGSDRIEIHVDAIQPGDRVLLIDDLIATGGTAEAAVKLIQEMGGEIVECCFVIDLPDVGGRMRLENLGCKVFSLCEFEGD
;
A
#
# COMPACT_ATOMS: atom_id res chain seq x y z
N PRO A 1 16.20 -0.97 -34.23
CA PRO A 1 17.23 -0.79 -33.24
C PRO A 1 16.66 -1.36 -31.94
N GLY A 2 17.23 -2.54 -31.54
CA GLY A 2 16.68 -3.39 -30.52
C GLY A 2 16.81 -2.80 -29.11
N LEU A 3 15.78 -2.97 -28.34
CA LEU A 3 15.80 -2.87 -26.88
C LEU A 3 16.84 -3.86 -26.34
N LYS A 4 17.96 -3.34 -25.87
CA LYS A 4 18.93 -4.13 -25.11
C LYS A 4 18.26 -4.55 -23.80
N GLN A 5 17.85 -5.81 -23.71
CA GLN A 5 17.57 -6.47 -22.45
C GLN A 5 18.84 -6.37 -21.60
N THR A 6 18.79 -5.57 -20.52
CA THR A 6 19.84 -5.53 -19.55
C THR A 6 19.78 -6.83 -18.74
N ILE A 7 20.55 -7.81 -19.21
CA ILE A 7 20.80 -9.05 -18.47
C ILE A 7 21.68 -8.70 -17.27
N PHE A 8 21.11 -8.71 -16.09
CA PHE A 8 21.89 -8.63 -14.87
C PHE A 8 22.72 -9.92 -14.72
N GLN A 9 24.05 -9.78 -14.74
CA GLN A 9 24.94 -10.88 -14.44
C GLN A 9 24.79 -11.26 -12.96
N TYR A 10 24.28 -12.46 -12.72
CA TYR A 10 24.26 -13.08 -11.40
C TYR A 10 25.66 -13.61 -11.08
N LYS A 11 26.25 -13.19 -9.96
CA LYS A 11 27.34 -13.93 -9.32
C LYS A 11 26.73 -15.20 -8.72
N ASN A 12 27.23 -16.35 -9.20
CA ASN A 12 26.92 -17.70 -8.67
C ASN A 12 25.49 -18.25 -8.85
N GLY A 13 24.96 -18.29 -10.09
CA GLY A 13 24.09 -19.39 -10.58
C GLY A 13 22.81 -19.84 -9.81
N PHE A 14 22.50 -19.27 -8.65
CA PHE A 14 21.30 -19.57 -7.87
C PHE A 14 20.57 -18.27 -7.55
N LEU A 15 19.32 -18.16 -8.05
CA LEU A 15 18.32 -17.25 -7.52
C LEU A 15 17.97 -17.71 -6.11
N THR A 16 18.67 -17.22 -5.12
CA THR A 16 18.18 -17.33 -3.74
C THR A 16 17.03 -16.36 -3.62
N PHE A 17 15.81 -16.88 -3.67
CA PHE A 17 14.60 -16.13 -3.41
C PHE A 17 14.64 -15.69 -1.93
N MET A 18 15.15 -14.51 -1.65
CA MET A 18 15.08 -13.96 -0.31
C MET A 18 13.64 -13.45 -0.08
N PRO A 19 12.95 -13.97 0.91
CA PRO A 19 11.59 -13.51 1.22
C PRO A 19 11.58 -12.00 1.48
N ILE A 20 10.60 -11.26 0.96
CA ILE A 20 10.41 -9.81 1.20
C ILE A 20 10.56 -9.48 2.68
N LYS A 21 10.01 -10.31 3.55
CA LYS A 21 10.10 -10.19 5.01
C LYS A 21 11.53 -10.02 5.53
N SER A 22 12.53 -10.69 4.93
CA SER A 22 13.94 -10.61 5.37
C SER A 22 14.62 -9.28 5.05
N HIS A 23 14.06 -8.48 4.15
CA HIS A 23 14.54 -7.13 3.83
C HIS A 23 13.97 -6.04 4.73
N ILE A 24 13.00 -6.38 5.59
CA ILE A 24 12.31 -5.43 6.47
C ILE A 24 12.97 -5.47 7.85
N ARG A 25 13.48 -4.31 8.28
CA ARG A 25 14.12 -4.16 9.58
C ARG A 25 13.06 -3.98 10.68
N THR A 26 13.29 -4.63 11.81
CA THR A 26 12.52 -4.38 13.04
C THR A 26 13.31 -3.48 13.97
N ILE A 27 12.68 -2.40 14.43
CA ILE A 27 13.22 -1.48 15.44
C ILE A 27 12.39 -1.66 16.70
N PRO A 28 12.95 -2.31 17.77
CA PRO A 28 12.21 -2.51 19.00
C PRO A 28 12.05 -1.18 19.76
N HIS A 29 10.93 -1.06 20.47
CA HIS A 29 10.61 0.06 21.36
C HIS A 29 10.54 1.44 20.66
N TYR A 30 10.04 1.49 19.41
CA TYR A 30 9.86 2.72 18.63
C TYR A 30 8.40 2.85 18.13
N PRO A 31 7.76 4.02 18.24
CA PRO A 31 8.19 5.26 18.92
C PRO A 31 8.08 5.18 20.44
N HIS A 32 7.46 4.13 20.98
CA HIS A 32 7.24 3.92 22.41
C HIS A 32 7.69 2.52 22.83
N HIS A 33 7.98 2.35 24.11
CA HIS A 33 8.35 1.05 24.67
C HIS A 33 7.21 0.02 24.45
N GLY A 34 7.57 -1.15 23.98
CA GLY A 34 6.63 -2.24 23.63
C GLY A 34 6.37 -2.36 22.14
N ILE A 35 6.45 -1.28 21.37
CA ILE A 35 6.16 -1.29 19.92
C ILE A 35 7.33 -1.87 19.14
N MET A 36 7.05 -2.84 18.28
CA MET A 36 8.01 -3.44 17.34
C MET A 36 7.84 -2.81 15.96
N PHE A 37 8.47 -1.66 15.72
CA PHE A 37 8.32 -0.92 14.48
C PHE A 37 8.92 -1.66 13.29
N ARG A 38 8.13 -1.89 12.25
CA ARG A 38 8.57 -2.56 11.01
C ARG A 38 8.98 -1.50 9.99
N ASP A 39 10.28 -1.33 9.82
CA ASP A 39 10.85 -0.30 8.96
C ASP A 39 11.04 -0.83 7.53
N ILE A 40 10.13 -0.40 6.65
CA ILE A 40 10.16 -0.77 5.22
C ILE A 40 11.29 -0.08 4.44
N THR A 41 11.94 0.96 5.00
CA THR A 41 12.95 1.72 4.26
C THR A 41 14.15 0.86 3.84
N THR A 42 14.45 -0.19 4.60
CA THR A 42 15.49 -1.17 4.24
C THR A 42 15.12 -2.01 3.02
N LEU A 43 13.83 -2.36 2.85
CA LEU A 43 13.30 -3.00 1.65
C LEU A 43 13.32 -2.05 0.46
N LEU A 44 12.88 -0.80 0.66
CA LEU A 44 12.79 0.19 -0.42
C LEU A 44 14.15 0.61 -0.98
N LYS A 45 15.20 0.67 -0.14
CA LYS A 45 16.56 1.01 -0.59
C LYS A 45 17.28 -0.14 -1.31
N ASP A 46 16.80 -1.37 -1.15
CA ASP A 46 17.37 -2.54 -1.83
C ASP A 46 16.76 -2.65 -3.24
N PRO A 47 17.56 -2.60 -4.32
CA PRO A 47 17.02 -2.62 -5.68
C PRO A 47 16.33 -3.94 -6.03
N VAL A 48 16.74 -5.05 -5.42
CA VAL A 48 16.09 -6.36 -5.62
C VAL A 48 14.80 -6.41 -4.81
N GLY A 49 14.83 -6.00 -3.54
CA GLY A 49 13.67 -5.96 -2.66
C GLY A 49 12.55 -5.08 -3.22
N LEU A 50 12.86 -3.84 -3.61
CA LEU A 50 11.87 -2.93 -4.22
C LEU A 50 11.29 -3.52 -5.50
N ARG A 51 12.13 -4.02 -6.42
CA ARG A 51 11.67 -4.61 -7.67
C ARG A 51 10.76 -5.81 -7.42
N THR A 52 11.17 -6.73 -6.54
CA THR A 52 10.37 -7.92 -6.21
C THR A 52 9.02 -7.53 -5.63
N THR A 53 8.98 -6.55 -4.72
CA THR A 53 7.74 -6.04 -4.14
C THR A 53 6.77 -5.55 -5.23
N ILE A 54 7.24 -4.70 -6.13
CA ILE A 54 6.41 -4.16 -7.22
C ILE A 54 5.96 -5.27 -8.17
N GLN A 55 6.84 -6.21 -8.52
CA GLN A 55 6.53 -7.31 -9.43
C GLN A 55 5.50 -8.27 -8.84
N GLU A 56 5.64 -8.68 -7.58
CA GLU A 56 4.71 -9.61 -6.92
C GLU A 56 3.32 -8.97 -6.77
N ILE A 57 3.24 -7.70 -6.39
CA ILE A 57 1.96 -6.98 -6.35
C ILE A 57 1.36 -6.90 -7.77
N SER A 58 2.11 -6.40 -8.74
CA SER A 58 1.57 -6.21 -10.10
C SER A 58 1.12 -7.51 -10.73
N LYS A 59 1.88 -8.60 -10.55
CA LYS A 59 1.55 -9.93 -11.07
C LYS A 59 0.19 -10.43 -10.55
N ARG A 60 -0.15 -10.15 -9.30
CA ARG A 60 -1.44 -10.52 -8.72
C ARG A 60 -2.62 -9.93 -9.47
N TYR A 61 -2.46 -8.72 -10.03
CA TYR A 61 -3.55 -7.94 -10.59
C TYR A 61 -3.57 -7.89 -12.13
N LEU A 62 -2.68 -8.62 -12.82
CA LEU A 62 -2.60 -8.60 -14.30
C LEU A 62 -3.93 -8.95 -14.98
N ASP A 63 -4.67 -9.92 -14.46
CA ASP A 63 -5.92 -10.40 -15.04
C ASP A 63 -7.16 -9.88 -14.28
N ILE A 64 -6.99 -8.90 -13.41
CA ILE A 64 -8.07 -8.30 -12.63
C ILE A 64 -8.40 -6.93 -13.21
N GLN A 65 -9.67 -6.71 -13.56
CA GLN A 65 -10.11 -5.41 -14.03
C GLN A 65 -10.01 -4.36 -12.93
N ILE A 66 -9.11 -3.41 -13.10
CA ILE A 66 -8.88 -2.26 -12.23
C ILE A 66 -8.82 -1.02 -13.10
N ASN A 67 -9.40 0.09 -12.65
CA ASN A 67 -9.36 1.37 -13.35
C ASN A 67 -8.30 2.30 -12.77
N LYS A 68 -8.09 2.26 -11.46
CA LYS A 68 -7.19 3.18 -10.76
C LYS A 68 -6.48 2.49 -9.60
N VAL A 69 -5.24 2.91 -9.36
CA VAL A 69 -4.50 2.60 -8.14
C VAL A 69 -4.55 3.83 -7.24
N VAL A 70 -4.98 3.65 -6.01
CA VAL A 70 -5.00 4.69 -4.98
C VAL A 70 -3.93 4.37 -3.93
N GLY A 71 -3.07 5.33 -3.63
CA GLY A 71 -2.05 5.19 -2.60
C GLY A 71 -2.23 6.15 -1.44
N ILE A 72 -1.93 5.70 -0.22
CA ILE A 72 -2.02 6.53 0.99
C ILE A 72 -0.67 7.19 1.29
N GLU A 73 -0.68 8.48 1.61
CA GLU A 73 0.52 9.24 1.98
C GLU A 73 1.17 8.65 3.23
N SER A 74 2.47 8.44 3.22
CA SER A 74 3.42 8.76 2.15
C SER A 74 4.02 7.50 1.51
N ARG A 75 4.17 6.40 2.27
CA ARG A 75 4.85 5.19 1.79
C ARG A 75 4.04 4.39 0.79
N GLY A 76 2.70 4.47 0.87
CA GLY A 76 1.81 3.94 -0.16
C GLY A 76 2.06 4.51 -1.56
N PHE A 77 2.57 5.75 -1.67
CA PHE A 77 2.93 6.34 -2.97
C PHE A 77 4.13 5.65 -3.61
N ILE A 78 5.14 5.30 -2.80
CA ILE A 78 6.37 4.69 -3.28
C ILE A 78 6.10 3.32 -3.91
N ILE A 79 5.07 2.64 -3.43
CA ILE A 79 4.66 1.31 -3.91
C ILE A 79 3.57 1.44 -4.96
N GLY A 80 2.54 2.25 -4.68
CA GLY A 80 1.36 2.37 -5.53
C GLY A 80 1.65 2.97 -6.91
N ALA A 81 2.48 4.00 -6.99
CA ALA A 81 2.80 4.63 -8.26
C ALA A 81 3.56 3.70 -9.22
N PRO A 82 4.61 2.96 -8.82
CA PRO A 82 5.23 1.96 -9.70
C PRO A 82 4.30 0.80 -10.08
N VAL A 83 3.41 0.36 -9.17
CA VAL A 83 2.40 -0.67 -9.47
C VAL A 83 1.42 -0.16 -10.53
N ALA A 84 0.91 1.07 -10.38
CA ALA A 84 0.04 1.70 -11.37
C ALA A 84 0.73 1.78 -12.74
N TYR A 85 1.97 2.25 -12.78
CA TYR A 85 2.77 2.30 -14.00
C TYR A 85 2.92 0.91 -14.66
N GLN A 86 3.22 -0.12 -13.88
CA GLN A 86 3.42 -1.48 -14.40
C GLN A 86 2.13 -2.10 -14.91
N LEU A 87 0.98 -1.74 -14.33
CA LEU A 87 -0.34 -2.17 -14.77
C LEU A 87 -0.93 -1.30 -15.90
N GLY A 88 -0.27 -0.20 -16.28
CA GLY A 88 -0.78 0.75 -17.28
C GLY A 88 -1.98 1.57 -16.79
N LEU A 89 -2.07 1.82 -15.49
CA LEU A 89 -3.18 2.51 -14.82
C LEU A 89 -2.79 3.89 -14.31
N GLY A 90 -3.81 4.74 -14.05
CA GLY A 90 -3.62 6.00 -13.33
C GLY A 90 -3.38 5.78 -11.84
N PHE A 91 -2.62 6.71 -11.23
CA PHE A 91 -2.37 6.74 -9.79
C PHE A 91 -3.07 7.94 -9.14
N VAL A 92 -3.78 7.71 -8.04
CA VAL A 92 -4.48 8.71 -7.26
C VAL A 92 -3.88 8.77 -5.85
N PRO A 93 -3.40 9.94 -5.39
CA PRO A 93 -2.89 10.12 -4.05
C PRO A 93 -4.02 10.44 -3.05
N ILE A 94 -4.08 9.73 -1.94
CA ILE A 94 -4.77 10.17 -0.72
C ILE A 94 -3.74 10.81 0.20
N ARG A 95 -4.02 12.04 0.68
CA ARG A 95 -3.03 12.85 1.38
C ARG A 95 -3.51 13.34 2.75
N LYS A 96 -2.57 13.81 3.54
CA LYS A 96 -2.84 14.56 4.76
C LYS A 96 -3.46 15.93 4.43
N PRO A 97 -4.16 16.59 5.38
CA PRO A 97 -4.83 17.87 5.13
C PRO A 97 -3.93 18.93 4.53
N ASN A 98 -4.51 19.73 3.64
CA ASN A 98 -3.85 20.88 2.99
C ASN A 98 -2.63 20.51 2.13
N LYS A 99 -2.55 19.28 1.62
CA LYS A 99 -1.49 18.84 0.71
C LYS A 99 -1.94 18.78 -0.75
N LEU A 100 -3.24 18.81 -1.00
CA LEU A 100 -3.83 18.79 -2.35
C LEU A 100 -4.27 20.19 -2.74
N PRO A 101 -3.93 20.68 -3.95
CA PRO A 101 -4.13 22.09 -4.32
C PRO A 101 -5.53 22.42 -4.83
N ALA A 102 -6.32 21.42 -5.26
CA ALA A 102 -7.67 21.63 -5.77
C ALA A 102 -8.72 21.30 -4.71
N GLU A 103 -10.01 21.30 -5.09
CA GLU A 103 -11.11 20.94 -4.19
C GLU A 103 -10.98 19.48 -3.72
N THR A 104 -11.15 19.28 -2.42
CA THR A 104 -11.01 17.98 -1.77
C THR A 104 -12.22 17.61 -0.94
N ILE A 105 -12.45 16.32 -0.81
CA ILE A 105 -13.22 15.76 0.30
C ILE A 105 -12.27 15.05 1.25
N GLY A 106 -12.63 14.97 2.51
CA GLY A 106 -11.77 14.37 3.53
C GLY A 106 -12.55 13.65 4.61
N ARG A 107 -11.86 12.75 5.29
CA ARG A 107 -12.42 11.96 6.37
C ARG A 107 -11.47 11.89 7.56
N ASP A 108 -12.03 12.17 8.74
CA ASP A 108 -11.34 12.00 10.01
C ASP A 108 -11.34 10.52 10.42
N TYR A 109 -10.28 10.10 11.08
CA TYR A 109 -10.15 8.76 11.64
C TYR A 109 -9.43 8.79 12.99
N GLN A 110 -9.74 7.81 13.83
CA GLN A 110 -9.14 7.70 15.16
C GLN A 110 -7.78 6.99 15.06
N LEU A 111 -6.80 7.54 15.77
CA LEU A 111 -5.54 6.92 16.10
C LEU A 111 -5.62 6.34 17.51
N GLU A 112 -4.61 5.60 17.94
CA GLU A 112 -4.47 5.21 19.36
C GLU A 112 -4.48 6.44 20.28
N TYR A 113 -3.85 7.53 19.83
CA TYR A 113 -3.81 8.81 20.52
C TYR A 113 -4.26 9.92 19.56
N GLY A 114 -5.49 10.42 19.76
CA GLY A 114 -6.04 11.53 18.98
C GLY A 114 -6.75 11.09 17.70
N SER A 115 -6.97 12.05 16.83
CA SER A 115 -7.57 11.86 15.50
C SER A 115 -6.66 12.46 14.44
N ASP A 116 -6.76 11.93 13.23
CA ASP A 116 -6.08 12.45 12.06
C ASP A 116 -7.08 12.50 10.89
N ARG A 117 -6.70 13.12 9.78
CA ARG A 117 -7.56 13.31 8.61
C ARG A 117 -6.79 12.95 7.34
N ILE A 118 -7.51 12.43 6.38
CA ILE A 118 -7.03 12.22 5.01
C ILE A 118 -7.97 12.87 4.01
N GLU A 119 -7.44 13.27 2.87
CA GLU A 119 -8.15 13.98 1.81
C GLU A 119 -7.84 13.39 0.44
N ILE A 120 -8.81 13.49 -0.47
CA ILE A 120 -8.72 13.13 -1.87
C ILE A 120 -9.37 14.22 -2.72
N HIS A 121 -8.91 14.47 -3.95
CA HIS A 121 -9.58 15.40 -4.86
C HIS A 121 -10.98 14.90 -5.25
N VAL A 122 -11.95 15.81 -5.34
CA VAL A 122 -13.35 15.48 -5.66
C VAL A 122 -13.53 14.85 -7.04
N ASP A 123 -12.60 15.07 -7.96
CA ASP A 123 -12.61 14.55 -9.34
C ASP A 123 -11.76 13.28 -9.53
N ALA A 124 -11.14 12.78 -8.46
CA ALA A 124 -10.16 11.69 -8.54
C ALA A 124 -10.77 10.33 -8.86
N ILE A 125 -11.97 10.08 -8.36
CA ILE A 125 -12.71 8.81 -8.53
C ILE A 125 -14.05 9.11 -9.20
N GLN A 126 -14.40 8.30 -10.20
CA GLN A 126 -15.71 8.35 -10.84
C GLN A 126 -16.59 7.19 -10.35
N PRO A 127 -17.93 7.37 -10.32
CA PRO A 127 -18.83 6.27 -10.01
C PRO A 127 -18.59 5.03 -10.88
N GLY A 128 -18.42 3.87 -10.24
CA GLY A 128 -18.10 2.62 -10.91
C GLY A 128 -16.62 2.37 -11.19
N ASP A 129 -15.72 3.29 -10.84
CA ASP A 129 -14.27 3.03 -10.89
C ASP A 129 -13.91 1.85 -9.97
N ARG A 130 -13.21 0.88 -10.52
CA ARG A 130 -12.68 -0.28 -9.78
C ARG A 130 -11.28 0.04 -9.28
N VAL A 131 -11.14 0.15 -7.97
CA VAL A 131 -9.98 0.73 -7.29
C VAL A 131 -9.17 -0.34 -6.56
N LEU A 132 -7.85 -0.33 -6.78
CA LEU A 132 -6.87 -0.99 -5.95
C LEU A 132 -6.29 0.02 -4.95
N LEU A 133 -6.57 -0.18 -3.65
CA LEU A 133 -6.00 0.64 -2.58
C LEU A 133 -4.66 0.05 -2.13
N ILE A 134 -3.60 0.86 -2.08
CA ILE A 134 -2.26 0.42 -1.70
C ILE A 134 -1.69 1.26 -0.56
N ASP A 135 -1.13 0.57 0.43
CA ASP A 135 -0.25 1.17 1.44
C ASP A 135 0.89 0.21 1.80
N ASP A 136 1.84 0.67 2.57
CA ASP A 136 2.99 -0.15 2.99
C ASP A 136 2.64 -1.14 4.09
N LEU A 137 1.83 -0.74 5.06
CA LEU A 137 1.55 -1.54 6.25
C LEU A 137 0.10 -1.35 6.72
N ILE A 138 -0.51 -2.45 7.18
CA ILE A 138 -1.76 -2.41 7.92
C ILE A 138 -1.51 -2.81 9.38
N ALA A 139 -1.81 -1.87 10.30
CA ALA A 139 -1.79 -2.08 11.76
C ALA A 139 -3.22 -2.08 12.31
N THR A 140 -3.70 -0.99 12.86
CA THR A 140 -5.10 -0.85 13.36
C THR A 140 -6.14 -0.71 12.24
N GLY A 141 -5.70 -0.40 11.02
CA GLY A 141 -6.57 -0.23 9.85
C GLY A 141 -7.35 1.08 9.79
N GLY A 142 -7.18 2.00 10.75
CA GLY A 142 -7.95 3.25 10.79
C GLY A 142 -7.81 4.12 9.55
N THR A 143 -6.57 4.34 9.09
CA THR A 143 -6.29 5.13 7.88
C THR A 143 -6.84 4.46 6.63
N ALA A 144 -6.64 3.14 6.50
CA ALA A 144 -7.13 2.38 5.36
C ALA A 144 -8.67 2.34 5.32
N GLU A 145 -9.34 2.19 6.47
CA GLU A 145 -10.80 2.29 6.57
C GLU A 145 -11.30 3.66 6.12
N ALA A 146 -10.66 4.74 6.55
CA ALA A 146 -11.03 6.09 6.12
C ALA A 146 -10.88 6.26 4.60
N ALA A 147 -9.80 5.71 4.02
CA ALA A 147 -9.56 5.72 2.58
C ALA A 147 -10.63 4.92 1.82
N VAL A 148 -10.96 3.72 2.28
CA VAL A 148 -12.05 2.89 1.72
C VAL A 148 -13.36 3.67 1.70
N LYS A 149 -13.74 4.27 2.83
CA LYS A 149 -14.99 5.04 2.94
C LYS A 149 -15.02 6.27 2.04
N LEU A 150 -13.89 6.98 1.86
CA LEU A 150 -13.79 8.11 0.91
C LEU A 150 -14.03 7.63 -0.53
N ILE A 151 -13.37 6.56 -0.94
CA ILE A 151 -13.51 6.01 -2.29
C ILE A 151 -14.94 5.56 -2.55
N GLN A 152 -15.57 4.87 -1.59
CA GLN A 152 -16.95 4.41 -1.70
C GLN A 152 -17.96 5.58 -1.72
N GLU A 153 -17.72 6.64 -0.95
CA GLU A 153 -18.53 7.87 -0.95
C GLU A 153 -18.52 8.56 -2.32
N MET A 154 -17.41 8.46 -3.06
CA MET A 154 -17.30 8.95 -4.45
C MET A 154 -17.90 7.98 -5.48
N GLY A 155 -18.42 6.83 -5.07
CA GLY A 155 -19.00 5.81 -5.95
C GLY A 155 -18.00 4.83 -6.54
N GLY A 156 -16.75 4.80 -6.05
CA GLY A 156 -15.74 3.81 -6.42
C GLY A 156 -15.97 2.46 -5.73
N GLU A 157 -15.57 1.38 -6.39
CA GLU A 157 -15.60 0.02 -5.88
C GLU A 157 -14.20 -0.43 -5.49
N ILE A 158 -14.00 -0.85 -4.24
CA ILE A 158 -12.72 -1.42 -3.80
C ILE A 158 -12.60 -2.85 -4.33
N VAL A 159 -11.65 -3.09 -5.20
CA VAL A 159 -11.31 -4.43 -5.70
C VAL A 159 -10.59 -5.22 -4.62
N GLU A 160 -9.56 -4.61 -4.03
CA GLU A 160 -8.78 -5.15 -2.92
C GLU A 160 -7.99 -4.04 -2.23
N CYS A 161 -7.72 -4.21 -0.94
CA CYS A 161 -6.75 -3.42 -0.20
C CYS A 161 -5.44 -4.20 -0.13
N CYS A 162 -4.36 -3.64 -0.66
CA CYS A 162 -3.07 -4.31 -0.81
C CYS A 162 -2.00 -3.64 0.07
N PHE A 163 -1.30 -4.45 0.86
CA PHE A 163 -0.25 -4.00 1.75
C PHE A 163 1.03 -4.81 1.52
N VAL A 164 2.18 -4.25 1.85
CA VAL A 164 3.42 -5.03 1.92
C VAL A 164 3.46 -5.82 3.22
N ILE A 165 3.08 -5.18 4.32
CA ILE A 165 3.12 -5.73 5.67
C ILE A 165 1.71 -5.78 6.28
N ASP A 166 1.37 -6.91 6.88
CA ASP A 166 0.24 -7.05 7.79
C ASP A 166 0.75 -7.33 9.21
N LEU A 167 0.09 -6.73 10.19
CA LEU A 167 0.26 -7.01 11.62
C LEU A 167 -1.03 -7.66 12.14
N PRO A 168 -1.19 -9.00 12.02
CA PRO A 168 -2.47 -9.68 12.26
C PRO A 168 -3.01 -9.45 13.68
N ASP A 169 -2.11 -9.40 14.68
CA ASP A 169 -2.46 -9.26 16.10
C ASP A 169 -3.07 -7.88 16.42
N VAL A 170 -2.86 -6.88 15.56
CA VAL A 170 -3.40 -5.52 15.72
C VAL A 170 -4.84 -5.39 15.18
N GLY A 171 -5.28 -6.30 14.30
CA GLY A 171 -6.67 -6.45 13.88
C GLY A 171 -7.13 -5.56 12.71
N GLY A 172 -6.24 -4.82 12.06
CA GLY A 172 -6.61 -3.94 10.95
C GLY A 172 -7.17 -4.67 9.73
N ARG A 173 -6.66 -5.86 9.42
CA ARG A 173 -7.20 -6.73 8.37
C ARG A 173 -8.68 -7.02 8.60
N MET A 174 -9.02 -7.52 9.78
CA MET A 174 -10.40 -7.85 10.15
C MET A 174 -11.31 -6.62 10.08
N ARG A 175 -10.80 -5.44 10.40
CA ARG A 175 -11.53 -4.18 10.31
C ARG A 175 -11.94 -3.86 8.86
N LEU A 176 -11.07 -4.08 7.88
CA LEU A 176 -11.38 -3.89 6.46
C LEU A 176 -12.29 -5.00 5.91
N GLU A 177 -12.07 -6.24 6.33
CA GLU A 177 -12.90 -7.37 5.93
C GLU A 177 -14.34 -7.20 6.41
N ASN A 178 -14.57 -6.63 7.60
CA ASN A 178 -15.90 -6.27 8.11
C ASN A 178 -16.61 -5.17 7.28
N LEU A 179 -15.86 -4.40 6.48
CA LEU A 179 -16.39 -3.48 5.48
C LEU A 179 -16.69 -4.15 4.13
N GLY A 180 -16.49 -5.45 4.02
CA GLY A 180 -16.62 -6.22 2.78
C GLY A 180 -15.42 -6.11 1.84
N CYS A 181 -14.30 -5.54 2.28
CA CYS A 181 -13.10 -5.43 1.47
C CYS A 181 -12.27 -6.72 1.52
N LYS A 182 -11.75 -7.13 0.38
CA LYS A 182 -10.66 -8.13 0.34
C LYS A 182 -9.36 -7.47 0.76
N VAL A 183 -8.53 -8.19 1.50
CA VAL A 183 -7.23 -7.70 1.97
C VAL A 183 -6.13 -8.69 1.55
N PHE A 184 -5.08 -8.16 0.94
CA PHE A 184 -3.89 -8.91 0.57
C PHE A 184 -2.65 -8.25 1.16
N SER A 185 -1.71 -9.06 1.62
CA SER A 185 -0.38 -8.62 2.07
C SER A 185 0.72 -9.54 1.55
N LEU A 186 1.91 -8.99 1.31
CA LEU A 186 3.05 -9.77 0.87
C LEU A 186 3.72 -10.55 2.00
N CYS A 187 3.67 -10.02 3.21
CA CYS A 187 4.20 -10.69 4.40
C CYS A 187 3.46 -10.26 5.67
N GLU A 188 3.57 -11.09 6.68
CA GLU A 188 2.96 -10.88 7.99
C GLU A 188 4.04 -10.90 9.08
N PHE A 189 3.87 -10.05 10.09
CA PHE A 189 4.70 -10.07 11.28
C PHE A 189 3.80 -10.29 12.50
N GLU A 190 4.07 -11.35 13.24
CA GLU A 190 3.45 -11.64 14.51
C GLU A 190 4.10 -10.80 15.62
N GLY A 191 3.33 -10.47 16.64
CA GLY A 191 3.74 -9.65 17.77
C GLY A 191 3.68 -8.15 17.47
N ASP A 192 3.32 -7.39 18.50
CA ASP A 192 3.21 -5.92 18.52
C ASP A 192 4.57 -5.22 18.44
#